data_9fd1da3d6f6d95202139f5a75c3ad40d
#
_entry.id   9fd1da3d6f6d95202139f5a75c3ad40d
#
_cell.length_a   1.000
_cell.length_b   1.000
_cell.length_c   1.000
_cell.angle_alpha   90.00
_cell.angle_beta   90.00
_cell.angle_gamma   90.00
#
_symmetry.space_group_name_H-M   'P 1'
#
loop_
_entity.id
_entity.type
_entity.pdbx_description
1 polymer ?
#
loop_
_entity_poly.entity_id
_entity_poly.type
_entity_poly.pdbx_seq_one_letter_code
_entity_poly.pdbx_strand_id
1 'polypeptide(L)'
;MISLHAAEEALADYITRAEIETVLQHAQLVENYPEWWLGPSCLVHGQTEAGRDLHIVVSYSELPITILTVYEPRPPKWVSPTVRGG
;
A
#
# COMPACT_ATOMS: atom_id res chain seq x y z
N MET A 1 4.35 2.65 -11.74
CA MET A 1 3.67 1.51 -12.39
C MET A 1 2.88 0.73 -11.36
N ILE A 2 1.74 0.16 -11.74
CA ILE A 2 0.95 -0.68 -10.85
C ILE A 2 0.99 -2.13 -11.35
N SER A 3 1.26 -3.08 -10.45
CA SER A 3 1.28 -4.50 -10.80
C SER A 3 -0.14 -5.01 -11.09
N LEU A 4 -0.24 -6.13 -11.81
CA LEU A 4 -1.53 -6.77 -12.06
C LEU A 4 -2.23 -7.14 -10.75
N HIS A 5 -1.48 -7.72 -9.80
CA HIS A 5 -2.00 -8.09 -8.49
C HIS A 5 -2.59 -6.87 -7.75
N ALA A 6 -1.86 -5.75 -7.74
CA ALA A 6 -2.34 -4.52 -7.10
C ALA A 6 -3.59 -3.98 -7.80
N ALA A 7 -3.65 -4.06 -9.12
CA ALA A 7 -4.83 -3.62 -9.88
C ALA A 7 -6.05 -4.47 -9.53
N GLU A 8 -5.88 -5.77 -9.40
CA GLU A 8 -6.96 -6.68 -9.02
C GLU A 8 -7.45 -6.41 -7.60
N GLU A 9 -6.52 -6.18 -6.67
CA GLU A 9 -6.86 -5.84 -5.29
C GLU A 9 -7.62 -4.52 -5.22
N ALA A 10 -7.19 -3.52 -5.98
CA ALA A 10 -7.85 -2.23 -6.01
C ALA A 10 -9.30 -2.36 -6.49
N LEU A 11 -9.53 -3.15 -7.53
CA LEU A 11 -10.88 -3.42 -8.02
C LEU A 11 -11.73 -4.11 -6.96
N ALA A 12 -11.18 -5.10 -6.26
CA ALA A 12 -11.90 -5.84 -5.23
C ALA A 12 -12.32 -4.95 -4.05
N ASP A 13 -11.49 -3.97 -3.70
CA ASP A 13 -11.74 -3.05 -2.58
C ASP A 13 -12.30 -1.69 -3.01
N TYR A 14 -12.67 -1.55 -4.28
CA TYR A 14 -13.20 -0.29 -4.83
C TYR A 14 -12.25 0.88 -4.60
N ILE A 15 -10.95 0.67 -4.83
CA ILE A 15 -9.92 1.69 -4.71
C ILE A 15 -9.59 2.21 -6.11
N THR A 16 -9.68 3.52 -6.30
CA THR A 16 -9.37 4.14 -7.60
C THR A 16 -7.90 4.48 -7.70
N ARG A 17 -7.41 4.60 -8.93
CA ARG A 17 -6.05 5.05 -9.19
C ARG A 17 -5.79 6.44 -8.59
N ALA A 18 -6.77 7.34 -8.71
CA ALA A 18 -6.65 8.68 -8.14
C ALA A 18 -6.47 8.64 -6.62
N GLU A 19 -7.18 7.75 -5.94
CA GLU A 19 -7.02 7.55 -4.51
C GLU A 19 -5.62 7.06 -4.15
N ILE A 20 -5.09 6.11 -4.91
CA ILE A 20 -3.72 5.61 -4.71
C ILE A 20 -2.71 6.75 -4.87
N GLU A 21 -2.83 7.54 -5.93
CA GLU A 21 -1.93 8.64 -6.20
C GLU A 21 -1.97 9.70 -5.09
N THR A 22 -3.18 10.05 -4.62
CA THR A 22 -3.35 11.00 -3.52
C THR A 22 -2.69 10.48 -2.25
N VAL A 23 -2.92 9.23 -1.90
CA VAL A 23 -2.35 8.62 -0.70
C VAL A 23 -0.82 8.61 -0.76
N LEU A 24 -0.24 8.26 -1.89
CA LEU A 24 1.22 8.20 -2.03
C LEU A 24 1.90 9.54 -1.85
N GLN A 25 1.21 10.65 -2.09
CA GLN A 25 1.78 11.99 -1.92
C GLN A 25 2.10 12.35 -0.47
N HIS A 26 1.46 11.69 0.50
CA HIS A 26 1.65 11.99 1.91
C HIS A 26 1.67 10.74 2.79
N ALA A 27 1.91 9.58 2.19
CA ALA A 27 1.93 8.32 2.91
C ALA A 27 3.11 8.25 3.88
N GLN A 28 2.90 7.53 4.98
CA GLN A 28 3.91 7.30 6.00
C GLN A 28 4.38 5.85 5.96
N LEU A 29 5.66 5.65 6.23
CA LEU A 29 6.25 4.32 6.29
C LEU A 29 5.71 3.55 7.49
N VAL A 30 5.24 2.33 7.25
CA VAL A 30 4.78 1.41 8.30
C VAL A 30 5.80 0.30 8.52
N GLU A 31 6.22 -0.36 7.44
CA GLU A 31 7.21 -1.44 7.50
C GLU A 31 8.13 -1.34 6.31
N ASN A 32 9.39 -1.71 6.52
CA ASN A 32 10.39 -1.70 5.46
C ASN A 32 10.93 -3.11 5.27
N TYR A 33 11.05 -3.53 3.99
CA TYR A 33 11.51 -4.86 3.61
C TYR A 33 12.71 -4.72 2.65
N PRO A 34 13.88 -4.25 3.14
CA PRO A 34 15.01 -3.96 2.27
C PRO A 34 15.64 -5.21 1.65
N GLU A 35 15.42 -6.37 2.27
CA GLU A 35 16.02 -7.63 1.83
C GLU A 35 15.01 -8.65 1.32
N TRP A 36 13.80 -8.17 0.93
CA TRP A 36 12.80 -9.09 0.40
C TRP A 36 13.30 -9.72 -0.90
N TRP A 37 12.99 -11.02 -1.07
CA TRP A 37 13.48 -11.80 -2.21
C TRP A 37 13.04 -11.26 -3.58
N LEU A 38 11.97 -10.49 -3.64
CA LEU A 38 11.51 -9.81 -4.86
C LEU A 38 12.14 -8.41 -5.03
N GLY A 39 13.07 -8.05 -4.15
CA GLY A 39 13.72 -6.75 -4.17
C GLY A 39 13.25 -5.83 -3.06
N PRO A 40 13.99 -4.75 -2.79
CA PRO A 40 13.64 -3.81 -1.74
C PRO A 40 12.25 -3.23 -1.93
N SER A 41 11.43 -3.31 -0.87
CA SER A 41 10.07 -2.80 -0.87
C SER A 41 9.68 -2.31 0.51
N CYS A 42 8.59 -1.56 0.59
CA CYS A 42 8.08 -1.08 1.86
C CYS A 42 6.57 -0.97 1.84
N LEU A 43 5.98 -1.01 3.04
CA LEU A 43 4.57 -0.80 3.26
C LEU A 43 4.36 0.62 3.76
N VAL A 44 3.50 1.34 3.08
CA VAL A 44 3.14 2.72 3.48
C VAL A 44 1.65 2.81 3.76
N HIS A 45 1.28 3.77 4.58
CA HIS A 45 -0.11 4.05 4.97
C HIS A 45 -0.44 5.51 4.72
N GLY A 46 -1.63 5.75 4.22
CA GLY A 46 -2.19 7.07 4.12
C GLY A 46 -3.70 7.00 4.03
N GLN A 47 -4.33 8.16 4.05
CA GLN A 47 -5.79 8.26 3.93
C GLN A 47 -6.19 8.94 2.64
N THR A 48 -7.29 8.47 2.05
CA THR A 48 -7.93 9.17 0.93
C THR A 48 -8.57 10.45 1.45
N GLU A 49 -9.03 11.31 0.54
CA GLU A 49 -9.74 12.53 0.92
C GLU A 49 -11.00 12.24 1.74
N ALA A 50 -11.62 11.09 1.52
CA ALA A 50 -12.78 10.65 2.28
C ALA A 50 -12.42 10.05 3.65
N GLY A 51 -11.13 10.02 4.01
CA GLY A 51 -10.67 9.49 5.29
C GLY A 51 -10.54 7.97 5.31
N ARG A 52 -10.52 7.33 4.16
CA ARG A 52 -10.36 5.89 4.04
C ARG A 52 -8.90 5.51 4.15
N ASP A 53 -8.57 4.59 5.05
CA ASP A 53 -7.19 4.11 5.23
C ASP A 53 -6.79 3.17 4.11
N LEU A 54 -5.61 3.39 3.52
CA LEU A 54 -5.04 2.50 2.52
C LEU A 54 -3.65 2.05 2.94
N HIS A 55 -3.36 0.77 2.71
CA HIS A 55 -2.01 0.21 2.76
C HIS A 55 -1.54 -0.03 1.33
N ILE A 56 -0.32 0.42 1.05
CA ILE A 56 0.27 0.26 -0.28
C ILE A 56 1.68 -0.28 -0.09
N VAL A 57 1.98 -1.39 -0.78
CA VAL A 57 3.35 -1.93 -0.81
C VAL A 57 3.97 -1.50 -2.12
N VAL A 58 5.11 -0.82 -2.03
CA VAL A 58 5.83 -0.32 -3.19
C VAL A 58 7.22 -0.91 -3.27
N SER A 59 7.66 -1.24 -4.48
CA SER A 59 9.05 -1.59 -4.75
C SER A 59 9.82 -0.31 -5.04
N TYR A 60 10.97 -0.13 -4.38
CA TYR A 60 11.80 1.06 -4.59
C TYR A 60 13.19 0.71 -5.14
N SER A 61 13.35 -0.52 -5.66
CA SER A 61 14.64 -0.94 -6.23
C SER A 61 14.98 -0.19 -7.51
N GLU A 62 13.97 0.31 -8.21
CA GLU A 62 14.13 1.02 -9.48
C GLU A 62 13.13 2.17 -9.56
N LEU A 63 13.40 3.13 -10.45
CA LEU A 63 12.46 4.21 -10.76
C LEU A 63 11.92 4.03 -12.17
N PRO A 64 10.63 4.30 -12.39
CA PRO A 64 9.62 4.67 -11.40
C PRO A 64 9.29 3.51 -10.46
N ILE A 65 8.82 3.83 -9.26
CA ILE A 65 8.43 2.81 -8.29
C ILE A 65 7.29 1.97 -8.83
N THR A 66 7.22 0.72 -8.37
CA THR A 66 6.12 -0.19 -8.73
C THR A 66 5.25 -0.46 -7.52
N ILE A 67 3.93 -0.30 -7.69
CA ILE A 67 2.96 -0.65 -6.67
C ILE A 67 2.71 -2.15 -6.76
N LEU A 68 3.07 -2.87 -5.69
CA LEU A 68 3.00 -4.33 -5.66
C LEU A 68 1.68 -4.83 -5.09
N THR A 69 1.12 -4.11 -4.11
CA THR A 69 -0.16 -4.47 -3.53
C THR A 69 -0.80 -3.22 -2.93
N VAL A 70 -2.13 -3.21 -2.88
CA VAL A 70 -2.91 -2.13 -2.28
C VAL A 70 -4.17 -2.72 -1.66
N TYR A 71 -4.46 -2.33 -0.42
CA TYR A 71 -5.65 -2.83 0.26
C TYR A 71 -6.04 -1.89 1.40
N GLU A 72 -7.24 -2.08 1.90
CA GLU A 72 -7.71 -1.40 3.09
C GLU A 72 -7.38 -2.29 4.30
N PRO A 73 -6.57 -1.78 5.28
CA PRO A 73 -6.20 -2.60 6.44
C PRO A 73 -7.41 -2.91 7.31
N ARG A 74 -7.55 -4.19 7.69
CA ARG A 74 -8.69 -4.69 8.48
C ARG A 74 -8.24 -5.71 9.53
N PRO A 75 -8.99 -5.81 10.65
CA PRO A 75 -8.78 -6.89 11.60
C PRO A 75 -9.02 -8.26 10.94
N PRO A 76 -8.43 -9.34 11.43
CA PRO A 76 -7.51 -9.39 12.59
C PRO A 76 -6.06 -9.07 12.24
N LYS A 77 -5.72 -8.97 10.96
CA LYS A 77 -4.33 -8.74 10.53
C LYS A 77 -3.80 -7.39 11.01
N TRP A 78 -4.67 -6.38 11.03
CA TRP A 78 -4.34 -5.04 11.48
C TRP A 78 -5.32 -4.58 12.56
N VAL A 79 -4.80 -4.23 13.73
CA VAL A 79 -5.61 -3.68 14.83
C VAL A 79 -5.94 -2.22 14.53
N SER A 80 -4.96 -1.51 13.99
CA SER A 80 -5.09 -0.17 13.46
C SER A 80 -4.25 -0.07 12.19
N PRO A 81 -4.34 1.03 11.42
CA PRO A 81 -3.56 1.13 10.17
C PRO A 81 -2.06 0.96 10.34
N THR A 82 -1.52 1.20 11.53
CA THR A 82 -0.08 1.12 11.78
C THR A 82 0.33 0.04 12.77
N VAL A 83 -0.63 -0.73 13.31
CA VAL A 83 -0.38 -1.75 14.34
C VAL A 83 -0.93 -3.09 13.89
N ARG A 84 -0.04 -4.07 13.71
CA ARG A 84 -0.45 -5.42 13.34
C ARG A 84 -1.23 -6.09 14.47
N GLY A 85 -2.23 -6.89 14.10
CA GLY A 85 -2.90 -7.81 14.98
C GLY A 85 -2.05 -9.04 15.26
N GLY A 86 -2.39 -9.77 16.26
CA GLY A 86 -1.65 -10.90 16.79
C GLY A 86 -1.23 -12.02 15.84
#